data_a6070ecd8768cf4acf61dc7ea9f823a2
#
_entry.id   a6070ecd8768cf4acf61dc7ea9f823a2
#
_cell.length_a   1.000
_cell.length_b   1.000
_cell.length_c   1.000
_cell.angle_alpha   90.00
_cell.angle_beta   90.00
_cell.angle_gamma   90.00
#
_symmetry.space_group_name_H-M   'P 1'
#
loop_
_entity.id
_entity.type
_entity.pdbx_description
1 polymer ?
#
loop_
_entity_poly.entity_id
_entity_poly.type
_entity_poly.pdbx_seq_one_letter_code
_entity_poly.pdbx_strand_id
1 'polypeptide(L)'
;MLKPLYDFLNPRTSNLEPPTSNLQPRTSNFQPMTIFSRIIAGEIPSYKIAENEHFFAFLDIFPLREGHVLVVPKTETDNLFDLPADYLQQILLFAQPIAKAIEKAFDCNRCGISVIGLEVPHAHIHLVPINNANDLNFNQAKSQASPEDLKKVQEKIIAHL
;
A
#
# COMPACT_ATOMS: atom_id res chain seq x y z
N MET A 1 -18.61 -6.42 -39.90
CA MET A 1 -17.28 -7.03 -39.69
C MET A 1 -16.50 -6.09 -38.74
N LEU A 2 -16.47 -6.39 -37.46
CA LEU A 2 -15.79 -5.56 -36.44
C LEU A 2 -14.30 -5.91 -36.44
N LYS A 3 -13.44 -4.89 -36.58
CA LYS A 3 -11.98 -5.07 -36.48
C LYS A 3 -11.60 -5.41 -35.03
N PRO A 4 -10.64 -6.30 -34.82
CA PRO A 4 -10.22 -6.68 -33.46
C PRO A 4 -9.52 -5.52 -32.73
N LEU A 5 -9.75 -5.44 -31.44
CA LEU A 5 -9.28 -4.41 -30.49
C LEU A 5 -7.74 -4.25 -30.44
N TYR A 6 -7.01 -5.17 -31.03
CA TYR A 6 -5.55 -5.21 -31.04
C TYR A 6 -4.88 -4.09 -31.88
N ASP A 7 -5.60 -3.57 -32.91
CA ASP A 7 -5.07 -2.54 -33.83
C ASP A 7 -5.04 -1.13 -33.23
N PHE A 8 -5.67 -0.91 -32.05
CA PHE A 8 -5.68 0.39 -31.36
C PHE A 8 -4.49 0.62 -30.42
N LEU A 9 -3.71 -0.40 -30.12
CA LEU A 9 -2.63 -0.32 -29.12
C LEU A 9 -1.21 -0.19 -29.70
N ASN A 10 -1.04 -0.13 -31.04
CA ASN A 10 0.28 -0.03 -31.64
C ASN A 10 0.29 0.83 -32.92
N PRO A 11 0.42 2.17 -32.85
CA PRO A 11 0.75 2.94 -34.03
C PRO A 11 2.24 2.77 -34.37
N ARG A 12 2.52 2.07 -35.47
CA ARG A 12 3.86 2.08 -36.08
C ARG A 12 4.16 3.48 -36.61
N THR A 13 5.13 4.13 -36.05
CA THR A 13 5.86 5.22 -36.73
C THR A 13 7.37 4.91 -36.68
N SER A 14 7.87 4.55 -37.84
CA SER A 14 9.31 4.51 -38.15
C SER A 14 9.80 5.95 -38.33
N ASN A 15 10.66 6.43 -37.45
CA ASN A 15 11.66 7.43 -37.78
C ASN A 15 12.84 7.26 -36.84
N LEU A 16 13.93 6.73 -37.38
CA LEU A 16 15.23 6.60 -36.74
C LEU A 16 15.95 7.94 -36.91
N GLU A 17 16.09 8.72 -35.83
CA GLU A 17 17.13 9.73 -35.72
C GLU A 17 18.24 9.23 -34.78
N PRO A 18 19.53 9.52 -35.08
CA PRO A 18 20.63 9.01 -34.27
C PRO A 18 20.75 9.77 -32.95
N PRO A 19 21.24 9.14 -31.87
CA PRO A 19 21.31 9.76 -30.55
C PRO A 19 22.42 10.79 -30.50
N THR A 20 22.06 12.06 -30.32
CA THR A 20 23.02 13.08 -29.87
C THR A 20 23.29 12.85 -28.38
N SER A 21 24.55 12.54 -28.08
CA SER A 21 25.06 12.39 -26.72
C SER A 21 25.03 13.73 -25.99
N ASN A 22 23.99 13.97 -25.20
CA ASN A 22 24.01 15.02 -24.19
C ASN A 22 24.13 14.35 -22.82
N LEU A 23 25.37 14.20 -22.35
CA LEU A 23 25.70 13.86 -20.97
C LEU A 23 25.34 15.07 -20.10
N GLN A 24 24.08 15.19 -19.72
CA GLN A 24 23.69 16.02 -18.58
C GLN A 24 24.10 15.27 -17.30
N PRO A 25 24.73 15.95 -16.33
CA PRO A 25 25.02 15.34 -15.05
C PRO A 25 23.68 14.92 -14.42
N ARG A 26 23.54 13.65 -14.05
CA ARG A 26 22.44 13.18 -13.21
C ARG A 26 22.56 13.93 -11.90
N THR A 27 21.81 15.01 -11.74
CA THR A 27 21.49 15.53 -10.43
C THR A 27 20.74 14.41 -9.73
N SER A 28 21.37 13.78 -8.74
CA SER A 28 20.68 12.91 -7.81
C SER A 28 19.59 13.75 -7.14
N ASN A 29 18.36 13.66 -7.63
CA ASN A 29 17.20 14.13 -6.89
C ASN A 29 17.14 13.30 -5.62
N PHE A 30 17.75 13.80 -4.56
CA PHE A 30 17.60 13.26 -3.20
C PHE A 30 16.17 13.63 -2.78
N GLN A 31 15.21 12.80 -3.20
CA GLN A 31 13.86 12.85 -2.63
C GLN A 31 14.02 12.39 -1.18
N PRO A 32 13.59 13.18 -0.20
CA PRO A 32 13.62 12.74 1.19
C PRO A 32 12.77 11.47 1.30
N MET A 33 13.33 10.41 1.93
CA MET A 33 12.62 9.15 2.15
C MET A 33 11.28 9.41 2.83
N THR A 34 10.24 8.77 2.34
CA THR A 34 8.91 8.89 2.94
C THR A 34 8.90 8.32 4.37
N ILE A 35 7.89 8.68 5.16
CA ILE A 35 7.73 8.12 6.51
C ILE A 35 7.62 6.58 6.45
N PHE A 36 7.00 6.01 5.40
CA PHE A 36 6.87 4.57 5.24
C PHE A 36 8.21 3.93 4.87
N SER A 37 9.02 4.55 4.03
CA SER A 37 10.39 4.08 3.73
C SER A 37 11.24 4.03 5.00
N ARG A 38 11.11 5.00 5.89
CA ARG A 38 11.81 5.02 7.17
C ARG A 38 11.30 3.94 8.15
N ILE A 39 10.00 3.64 8.14
CA ILE A 39 9.40 2.52 8.88
C ILE A 39 9.96 1.19 8.37
N ILE A 40 9.99 0.99 7.05
CA ILE A 40 10.53 -0.21 6.40
C ILE A 40 12.01 -0.40 6.73
N ALA A 41 12.79 0.70 6.75
CA ALA A 41 14.19 0.69 7.13
C ALA A 41 14.44 0.45 8.65
N GLY A 42 13.38 0.45 9.48
CA GLY A 42 13.48 0.28 10.92
C GLY A 42 13.93 1.53 11.68
N GLU A 43 14.02 2.69 11.03
CA GLU A 43 14.35 3.98 11.67
C GLU A 43 13.20 4.49 12.54
N ILE A 44 11.96 4.19 12.16
CA ILE A 44 10.74 4.52 12.90
C ILE A 44 10.11 3.21 13.36
N PRO A 45 9.83 3.04 14.65
CA PRO A 45 9.18 1.83 15.15
C PRO A 45 7.76 1.70 14.62
N SER A 46 7.33 0.46 14.33
CA SER A 46 5.98 0.13 13.86
C SER A 46 5.51 -1.21 14.43
N TYR A 47 4.21 -1.41 14.44
CA TYR A 47 3.59 -2.69 14.81
C TYR A 47 3.44 -3.55 13.55
N LYS A 48 4.55 -4.21 13.18
CA LYS A 48 4.63 -5.05 11.97
C LYS A 48 3.66 -6.23 12.06
N ILE A 49 2.88 -6.46 11.02
CA ILE A 49 1.95 -7.57 10.89
C ILE A 49 2.56 -8.68 10.01
N ALA A 50 3.07 -8.31 8.85
CA ALA A 50 3.68 -9.24 7.90
C ALA A 50 4.71 -8.53 7.03
N GLU A 51 5.61 -9.31 6.43
CA GLU A 51 6.66 -8.80 5.54
C GLU A 51 7.08 -9.89 4.56
N ASN A 52 7.38 -9.51 3.33
CA ASN A 52 8.09 -10.33 2.37
C ASN A 52 9.15 -9.51 1.63
N GLU A 53 9.71 -10.00 0.54
CA GLU A 53 10.74 -9.31 -0.25
C GLU A 53 10.25 -7.94 -0.75
N HIS A 54 8.97 -7.82 -1.14
CA HIS A 54 8.44 -6.66 -1.87
C HIS A 54 7.50 -5.79 -1.04
N PHE A 55 6.88 -6.33 0.00
CA PHE A 55 5.82 -5.65 0.75
C PHE A 55 6.04 -5.69 2.25
N PHE A 56 5.50 -4.68 2.93
CA PHE A 56 5.51 -4.54 4.37
C PHE A 56 4.10 -4.18 4.85
N ALA A 57 3.63 -4.83 5.93
CA ALA A 57 2.33 -4.55 6.52
C ALA A 57 2.47 -4.23 8.01
N PHE A 58 1.84 -3.17 8.46
CA PHE A 58 1.88 -2.69 9.85
C PHE A 58 0.59 -2.00 10.27
N LEU A 59 0.35 -1.86 11.56
CA LEU A 59 -0.84 -1.18 12.07
C LEU A 59 -0.77 0.34 11.84
N ASP A 60 -1.90 0.92 11.45
CA ASP A 60 -2.08 2.36 11.50
C ASP A 60 -2.21 2.80 12.96
N ILE A 61 -1.38 3.78 13.38
CA ILE A 61 -1.41 4.33 14.76
C ILE A 61 -2.55 5.33 14.96
N PHE A 62 -3.19 5.79 13.87
CA PHE A 62 -4.42 6.59 13.86
C PHE A 62 -5.55 5.83 13.19
N PRO A 63 -5.95 4.66 13.73
CA PRO A 63 -6.82 3.74 13.02
C PRO A 63 -8.25 4.27 12.86
N LEU A 64 -8.88 3.97 11.71
CA LEU A 64 -10.32 4.17 11.53
C LEU A 64 -11.14 3.24 12.43
N ARG A 65 -10.65 2.00 12.58
CA ARG A 65 -11.20 0.93 13.43
C ARG A 65 -10.06 0.14 14.03
N GLU A 66 -10.27 -0.47 15.19
CA GLU A 66 -9.32 -1.42 15.76
C GLU A 66 -9.01 -2.54 14.76
N GLY A 67 -7.73 -2.79 14.48
CA GLY A 67 -7.31 -3.74 13.45
C GLY A 67 -7.06 -3.13 12.07
N HIS A 68 -7.02 -1.80 11.94
CA HIS A 68 -6.64 -1.11 10.70
C HIS A 68 -5.17 -1.35 10.39
N VAL A 69 -4.90 -2.00 9.25
CA VAL A 69 -3.56 -2.33 8.74
C VAL A 69 -3.27 -1.56 7.46
N LEU A 70 -2.04 -1.08 7.33
CA LEU A 70 -1.49 -0.54 6.09
C LEU A 70 -0.61 -1.59 5.43
N VAL A 71 -0.77 -1.77 4.12
CA VAL A 71 0.08 -2.62 3.27
C VAL A 71 0.79 -1.72 2.27
N VAL A 72 2.11 -1.71 2.30
CA VAL A 72 2.94 -0.82 1.49
C VAL A 72 3.96 -1.61 0.68
N PRO A 73 4.27 -1.21 -0.57
CA PRO A 73 5.41 -1.73 -1.29
C PRO A 73 6.70 -1.21 -0.67
N LYS A 74 7.77 -2.01 -0.68
CA LYS A 74 9.10 -1.55 -0.25
C LYS A 74 9.76 -0.61 -1.26
N THR A 75 9.32 -0.67 -2.52
CA THR A 75 9.71 0.29 -3.56
C THR A 75 8.94 1.58 -3.34
N GLU A 76 9.67 2.69 -3.21
CA GLU A 76 9.08 4.01 -3.04
C GLU A 76 8.42 4.46 -4.35
N THR A 77 7.11 4.47 -4.37
CA THR A 77 6.24 4.89 -5.48
C THR A 77 5.08 5.64 -4.86
N ASP A 78 4.76 6.84 -5.33
CA ASP A 78 3.71 7.67 -4.75
C ASP A 78 2.31 7.08 -4.99
N ASN A 79 1.98 6.83 -6.25
CA ASN A 79 0.66 6.34 -6.63
C ASN A 79 0.65 4.82 -6.82
N LEU A 80 -0.35 4.14 -6.25
CA LEU A 80 -0.49 2.69 -6.37
C LEU A 80 -0.53 2.22 -7.84
N PHE A 81 -1.17 2.98 -8.72
CA PHE A 81 -1.32 2.62 -10.14
C PHE A 81 -0.07 2.87 -10.98
N ASP A 82 0.96 3.50 -10.42
CA ASP A 82 2.29 3.66 -11.04
C ASP A 82 3.23 2.49 -10.70
N LEU A 83 2.79 1.56 -9.85
CA LEU A 83 3.51 0.32 -9.60
C LEU A 83 3.56 -0.55 -10.86
N PRO A 84 4.65 -1.31 -11.08
CA PRO A 84 4.69 -2.35 -12.11
C PRO A 84 3.51 -3.32 -11.97
N ALA A 85 3.01 -3.85 -13.10
CA ALA A 85 1.80 -4.68 -13.13
C ALA A 85 1.92 -5.95 -12.27
N ASP A 86 3.10 -6.52 -12.16
CA ASP A 86 3.39 -7.66 -11.28
C ASP A 86 3.31 -7.28 -9.79
N TYR A 87 3.75 -6.08 -9.41
CA TYR A 87 3.59 -5.57 -8.04
C TYR A 87 2.13 -5.31 -7.70
N LEU A 88 1.35 -4.75 -8.64
CA LEU A 88 -0.10 -4.56 -8.44
C LEU A 88 -0.85 -5.87 -8.20
N GLN A 89 -0.46 -6.95 -8.88
CA GLN A 89 -1.02 -8.27 -8.63
C GLN A 89 -0.57 -8.83 -7.29
N GLN A 90 0.72 -8.75 -6.98
CA GLN A 90 1.31 -9.33 -5.79
C GLN A 90 0.88 -8.63 -4.50
N ILE A 91 0.63 -7.32 -4.50
CA ILE A 91 0.22 -6.60 -3.29
C ILE A 91 -1.15 -7.10 -2.78
N LEU A 92 -2.09 -7.42 -3.68
CA LEU A 92 -3.38 -8.00 -3.29
C LEU A 92 -3.24 -9.44 -2.81
N LEU A 93 -2.36 -10.24 -3.42
CA LEU A 93 -2.06 -11.60 -2.95
C LEU A 93 -1.40 -11.58 -1.57
N PHE A 94 -0.52 -10.62 -1.30
CA PHE A 94 0.09 -10.42 0.01
C PHE A 94 -0.93 -9.92 1.05
N ALA A 95 -1.84 -9.04 0.68
CA ALA A 95 -2.89 -8.51 1.55
C ALA A 95 -3.96 -9.53 1.91
N GLN A 96 -4.23 -10.52 1.04
CA GLN A 96 -5.31 -11.50 1.20
C GLN A 96 -5.24 -12.28 2.54
N PRO A 97 -4.14 -12.92 2.94
CA PRO A 97 -4.06 -13.62 4.22
C PRO A 97 -4.21 -12.67 5.41
N ILE A 98 -3.70 -11.43 5.31
CA ILE A 98 -3.83 -10.42 6.36
C ILE A 98 -5.30 -10.02 6.53
N ALA A 99 -6.03 -9.78 5.44
CA ALA A 99 -7.46 -9.48 5.48
C ALA A 99 -8.25 -10.62 6.13
N LYS A 100 -7.93 -11.88 5.83
CA LYS A 100 -8.54 -13.05 6.46
C LYS A 100 -8.20 -13.19 7.95
N ALA A 101 -6.99 -12.83 8.34
CA ALA A 101 -6.60 -12.77 9.76
C ALA A 101 -7.37 -11.68 10.51
N ILE A 102 -7.56 -10.50 9.92
CA ILE A 102 -8.38 -9.41 10.47
C ILE A 102 -9.83 -9.88 10.67
N GLU A 103 -10.44 -10.52 9.67
CA GLU A 103 -11.82 -11.03 9.76
C GLU A 103 -12.00 -12.07 10.88
N LYS A 104 -10.97 -12.86 11.19
CA LYS A 104 -11.00 -13.83 12.31
C LYS A 104 -10.72 -13.17 13.66
N ALA A 105 -9.88 -12.12 13.67
CA ALA A 105 -9.44 -11.47 14.90
C ALA A 105 -10.48 -10.52 15.48
N PHE A 106 -11.35 -9.91 14.65
CA PHE A 106 -12.28 -8.86 15.06
C PHE A 106 -13.73 -9.22 14.72
N ASP A 107 -14.65 -8.72 15.53
CA ASP A 107 -16.09 -8.79 15.24
C ASP A 107 -16.44 -7.79 14.13
N CYS A 108 -16.36 -8.26 12.89
CA CYS A 108 -16.64 -7.49 11.69
C CYS A 108 -17.32 -8.36 10.62
N ASN A 109 -18.12 -7.72 9.77
CA ASN A 109 -18.76 -8.42 8.66
C ASN A 109 -17.75 -8.81 7.58
N ARG A 110 -16.72 -7.99 7.38
CA ARG A 110 -15.61 -8.23 6.43
C ARG A 110 -14.44 -7.28 6.64
N CYS A 111 -13.32 -7.57 6.02
CA CYS A 111 -12.23 -6.63 5.84
C CYS A 111 -12.48 -5.78 4.58
N GLY A 112 -12.64 -4.47 4.76
CA GLY A 112 -12.71 -3.50 3.67
C GLY A 112 -11.33 -3.11 3.17
N ILE A 113 -11.22 -2.76 1.89
CA ILE A 113 -10.00 -2.25 1.28
C ILE A 113 -10.23 -0.85 0.74
N SER A 114 -9.26 0.04 0.93
CA SER A 114 -9.27 1.38 0.36
C SER A 114 -7.86 1.82 -0.05
N VAL A 115 -7.79 2.70 -1.06
CA VAL A 115 -6.57 3.37 -1.52
C VAL A 115 -6.88 4.85 -1.60
N ILE A 116 -6.18 5.68 -0.83
CA ILE A 116 -6.39 7.13 -0.77
C ILE A 116 -5.17 7.91 -1.26
N GLY A 117 -3.98 7.72 -0.64
CA GLY A 117 -2.72 8.27 -1.12
C GLY A 117 -2.57 9.79 -1.05
N LEU A 118 -3.38 10.51 -0.26
CA LEU A 118 -3.35 11.99 -0.21
C LEU A 118 -2.42 12.56 0.88
N GLU A 119 -2.13 11.78 1.93
CA GLU A 119 -1.38 12.27 3.09
C GLU A 119 0.10 11.93 3.01
N VAL A 120 0.44 10.75 2.49
CA VAL A 120 1.81 10.25 2.37
C VAL A 120 2.09 9.89 0.92
N PRO A 121 3.13 10.46 0.27
CA PRO A 121 3.50 10.16 -1.12
C PRO A 121 4.23 8.81 -1.22
N HIS A 122 3.57 7.75 -0.78
CA HIS A 122 4.02 6.36 -0.82
C HIS A 122 2.79 5.48 -0.97
N ALA A 123 2.73 4.71 -2.03
CA ALA A 123 1.61 3.84 -2.34
C ALA A 123 1.27 2.93 -1.16
N HIS A 124 0.00 2.86 -0.81
CA HIS A 124 -0.46 2.01 0.28
C HIS A 124 -1.92 1.61 0.13
N ILE A 125 -2.22 0.45 0.67
CA ILE A 125 -3.56 -0.10 0.77
C ILE A 125 -3.95 -0.12 2.25
N HIS A 126 -5.14 0.40 2.55
CA HIS A 126 -5.77 0.27 3.86
C HIS A 126 -6.60 -1.01 3.91
N LEU A 127 -6.39 -1.83 4.94
CA LEU A 127 -7.22 -2.97 5.31
C LEU A 127 -7.91 -2.63 6.63
N VAL A 128 -9.23 -2.54 6.62
CA VAL A 128 -10.03 -2.08 7.77
C VAL A 128 -11.14 -3.07 8.06
N PRO A 129 -11.31 -3.57 9.30
CA PRO A 129 -12.49 -4.36 9.66
C PRO A 129 -13.72 -3.48 9.63
N ILE A 130 -14.76 -3.89 8.86
CA ILE A 130 -15.94 -3.09 8.62
C ILE A 130 -17.23 -3.86 8.88
N ASN A 131 -18.24 -3.15 9.39
CA ASN A 131 -19.62 -3.60 9.54
C ASN A 131 -20.58 -2.84 8.62
N ASN A 132 -20.17 -1.64 8.19
CA ASN A 132 -20.91 -0.80 7.24
C ASN A 132 -19.95 0.13 6.48
N ALA A 133 -20.44 0.78 5.43
CA ALA A 133 -19.62 1.64 4.57
C ALA A 133 -19.01 2.85 5.29
N ASN A 134 -19.65 3.36 6.35
CA ASN A 134 -19.13 4.50 7.10
C ASN A 134 -17.87 4.17 7.92
N ASP A 135 -17.57 2.88 8.14
CA ASP A 135 -16.32 2.45 8.78
C ASP A 135 -15.07 2.76 7.94
N LEU A 136 -15.24 3.07 6.64
CA LEU A 136 -14.21 3.57 5.72
C LEU A 136 -14.27 5.10 5.52
N ASN A 137 -14.87 5.84 6.43
CA ASN A 137 -14.92 7.30 6.36
C ASN A 137 -13.61 7.93 6.87
N PHE A 138 -12.72 8.30 5.97
CA PHE A 138 -11.44 8.94 6.29
C PHE A 138 -11.56 10.38 6.78
N ASN A 139 -12.73 11.01 6.64
CA ASN A 139 -13.00 12.38 7.15
C ASN A 139 -13.40 12.41 8.63
N GLN A 140 -13.62 11.26 9.25
CA GLN A 140 -13.93 11.23 10.68
C GLN A 140 -12.71 11.58 11.53
N ALA A 141 -12.96 12.14 12.74
CA ALA A 141 -11.88 12.39 13.68
C ALA A 141 -11.20 11.07 14.08
N LYS A 142 -9.89 11.03 13.96
CA LYS A 142 -9.06 9.90 14.35
C LYS A 142 -8.32 10.25 15.65
N SER A 143 -8.18 9.28 16.55
CA SER A 143 -7.33 9.40 17.74
C SER A 143 -6.18 8.42 17.65
N GLN A 144 -5.03 8.81 18.20
CA GLN A 144 -3.89 7.91 18.29
C GLN A 144 -4.23 6.77 19.25
N ALA A 145 -4.04 5.53 18.79
CA ALA A 145 -4.20 4.36 19.64
C ALA A 145 -3.03 4.25 20.64
N SER A 146 -3.29 3.70 21.84
CA SER A 146 -2.23 3.52 22.82
C SER A 146 -1.24 2.44 22.38
N PRO A 147 0.06 2.54 22.77
CA PRO A 147 1.04 1.49 22.46
C PRO A 147 0.65 0.11 22.96
N GLU A 148 -0.02 0.05 24.11
CA GLU A 148 -0.50 -1.21 24.71
C GLU A 148 -1.61 -1.85 23.89
N ASP A 149 -2.56 -1.04 23.40
CA ASP A 149 -3.65 -1.52 22.56
C ASP A 149 -3.14 -1.95 21.18
N LEU A 150 -2.24 -1.17 20.58
CA LEU A 150 -1.60 -1.54 19.31
C LEU A 150 -0.85 -2.87 19.40
N LYS A 151 -0.15 -3.12 20.52
CA LYS A 151 0.51 -4.40 20.75
C LYS A 151 -0.47 -5.56 20.85
N LYS A 152 -1.57 -5.41 21.60
CA LYS A 152 -2.63 -6.43 21.69
C LYS A 152 -3.26 -6.71 20.33
N VAL A 153 -3.54 -5.65 19.57
CA VAL A 153 -4.10 -5.75 18.20
C VAL A 153 -3.14 -6.49 17.27
N GLN A 154 -1.86 -6.16 17.31
CA GLN A 154 -0.80 -6.84 16.54
C GLN A 154 -0.78 -8.35 16.85
N GLU A 155 -0.69 -8.71 18.13
CA GLU A 155 -0.65 -10.10 18.60
C GLU A 155 -1.90 -10.87 18.16
N LYS A 156 -3.08 -10.23 18.25
CA LYS A 156 -4.37 -10.79 17.87
C LYS A 156 -4.46 -11.10 16.36
N ILE A 157 -3.95 -10.22 15.50
CA ILE A 157 -3.92 -10.45 14.05
C ILE A 157 -2.90 -11.55 13.71
N ILE A 158 -1.69 -11.47 14.26
CA ILE A 158 -0.61 -12.43 13.98
C ILE A 158 -1.00 -13.86 14.39
N ALA A 159 -1.79 -14.02 15.46
CA ALA A 159 -2.29 -15.33 15.88
C ALA A 159 -3.21 -16.02 14.85
N HIS A 160 -3.66 -15.31 13.82
CA HIS A 160 -4.55 -15.83 12.76
C HIS A 160 -3.89 -15.85 11.37
N LEU A 161 -2.61 -15.43 11.24
CA LEU A 161 -1.82 -15.56 10.02
C LEU A 161 -1.26 -16.98 9.87
#